data_2118c6abf1b18c25b664d1de1b1b472d
#
_entry.id   2118c6abf1b18c25b664d1de1b1b472d
#
_cell.length_a   1.000
_cell.length_b   1.000
_cell.length_c   1.000
_cell.angle_alpha   90.00
_cell.angle_beta   90.00
_cell.angle_gamma   90.00
#
_symmetry.space_group_name_H-M   'P 1'
#
loop_
_entity.id
_entity.type
_entity.pdbx_description
1 polymer ?
#
loop_
_entity_poly.entity_id
_entity_poly.type
_entity_poly.pdbx_seq_one_letter_code
_entity_poly.pdbx_strand_id
1 'polypeptide(L)'
;MAFDPTALGPSAEPYLRDVSPGRIWHPLFRHECAFGPDVFEDVMMNLIKNPNINSSWLFRADILHDTDPAWSPSPPPPTSDHPDQQGAVAAVQDVRHEEQHQPIPVAFQDFRNDRVLVRRLIPRNTRRDDPLEQTCVFASSSPGKDADAAASKTRSLVVYLPHASEPDALPFYHPKVRGVAQLHEWDAARAVGTLSIHYLFFDDADFAVEKLVRTARMLLSVLYKHGQGRVRGYTKRVHHDVVIPQARFQNRYAELKLKYARDLVENWAETTDPSKHVFEDLGIAAFLIELWADMYRGQEFPGFVDIGCGNGLLVYILLEEGYSGWGFDARARKSWAKYNKVRDGKDSLQRLVLLPDAVSRPSHEDGREPALDLSQIHNGAFPKGTFIVSNHADELTPWTPILAAQSGSPFIMIPCCSHNLGGHKYRAPPPRDKTKSPSTYSCLVDWAARIAEDCGWVVETEMLRIPSTRNTAMLGRRRTRDAEEVGIDGVLAKYGGTGGYFESAAKLTRTEKGH
;
A
#
# COMPACT_ATOMS: atom_id res chain seq x y z
N MET A 1 21.91 19.50 12.58
CA MET A 1 22.92 18.83 13.44
C MET A 1 22.99 17.34 13.05
N ALA A 2 24.17 16.74 13.14
CA ALA A 2 24.30 15.29 13.01
C ALA A 2 23.71 14.62 14.26
N PHE A 3 23.25 13.38 14.13
CA PHE A 3 22.73 12.62 15.27
C PHE A 3 23.92 12.02 16.05
N ASP A 4 24.21 12.59 17.22
CA ASP A 4 25.24 12.11 18.13
C ASP A 4 24.71 12.21 19.58
N PRO A 5 23.98 11.19 20.06
CA PRO A 5 23.37 11.22 21.38
C PRO A 5 24.40 10.97 22.50
N THR A 6 24.23 11.71 23.58
CA THR A 6 24.98 11.48 24.83
C THR A 6 24.46 10.19 25.47
N ALA A 7 25.36 9.24 25.70
CA ALA A 7 25.05 8.05 26.47
C ALA A 7 24.98 8.39 27.97
N LEU A 8 23.99 7.82 28.65
CA LEU A 8 23.78 7.97 30.09
C LEU A 8 24.13 6.64 30.77
N GLY A 9 24.85 6.74 31.90
CA GLY A 9 25.29 5.56 32.64
C GLY A 9 24.18 4.99 33.56
N PRO A 10 24.39 3.79 34.10
CA PRO A 10 23.42 3.13 34.98
C PRO A 10 23.14 3.91 36.29
N SER A 11 24.06 4.79 36.71
CA SER A 11 23.89 5.67 37.87
C SER A 11 23.20 7.01 37.56
N ALA A 12 22.74 7.23 36.31
CA ALA A 12 22.02 8.45 35.98
C ALA A 12 20.64 8.47 36.69
N GLU A 13 20.29 9.62 37.27
CA GLU A 13 19.00 9.78 37.93
C GLU A 13 17.84 9.55 36.93
N PRO A 14 16.82 8.77 37.32
CA PRO A 14 15.63 8.56 36.50
C PRO A 14 14.85 9.89 36.29
N TYR A 15 14.59 10.23 35.03
CA TYR A 15 13.76 11.40 34.65
C TYR A 15 12.26 11.14 34.81
N LEU A 16 11.87 9.87 34.90
CA LEU A 16 10.50 9.41 34.96
C LEU A 16 10.25 8.73 36.31
N ARG A 17 9.26 9.22 37.05
CA ARG A 17 8.84 8.67 38.35
C ARG A 17 7.53 7.92 38.18
N ASP A 18 7.61 6.60 38.02
CA ASP A 18 6.44 5.72 37.94
C ASP A 18 5.73 5.70 39.30
N VAL A 19 4.37 5.75 39.28
CA VAL A 19 3.58 5.66 40.52
C VAL A 19 3.61 4.26 41.11
N SER A 20 3.91 3.25 40.30
CA SER A 20 4.01 1.85 40.75
C SER A 20 5.34 1.60 41.45
N PRO A 21 5.32 1.07 42.69
CA PRO A 21 6.55 0.82 43.45
C PRO A 21 7.47 -0.15 42.70
N GLY A 22 8.79 0.12 42.78
CA GLY A 22 9.82 -0.77 42.24
C GLY A 22 10.00 -0.72 40.71
N ARG A 23 9.30 0.18 40.00
CA ARG A 23 9.53 0.40 38.56
C ARG A 23 10.51 1.55 38.35
N ILE A 24 11.71 1.22 37.92
CA ILE A 24 12.77 2.20 37.63
C ILE A 24 12.95 2.30 36.11
N TRP A 25 12.74 3.49 35.58
CA TRP A 25 12.94 3.79 34.15
C TRP A 25 14.34 4.36 33.94
N HIS A 26 15.25 3.50 33.52
CA HIS A 26 16.65 3.88 33.31
C HIS A 26 16.84 4.69 32.04
N PRO A 27 17.35 5.93 32.10
CA PRO A 27 17.69 6.72 30.93
C PRO A 27 18.94 6.19 30.25
N LEU A 28 18.89 5.91 28.92
CA LEU A 28 20.04 5.36 28.18
C LEU A 28 20.75 6.40 27.33
N PHE A 29 19.96 7.22 26.62
CA PHE A 29 20.49 8.24 25.71
C PHE A 29 19.67 9.52 25.80
N ARG A 30 20.39 10.65 25.54
CA ARG A 30 19.79 11.97 25.41
C ARG A 30 20.36 12.69 24.20
N HIS A 31 19.53 13.47 23.48
CA HIS A 31 19.93 14.25 22.32
C HIS A 31 19.09 15.51 22.17
N GLU A 32 19.71 16.61 21.72
CA GLU A 32 18.98 17.86 21.42
C GLU A 32 18.18 17.75 20.13
N CYS A 33 17.05 18.44 20.07
CA CYS A 33 16.21 18.52 18.88
C CYS A 33 15.68 19.93 18.66
N ALA A 34 15.26 20.21 17.41
CA ALA A 34 14.74 21.52 17.01
C ALA A 34 13.26 21.45 16.61
N PHE A 35 12.49 20.57 17.23
CA PHE A 35 11.05 20.44 16.96
C PHE A 35 10.25 20.38 18.26
N GLY A 36 9.04 20.96 18.19
CA GLY A 36 8.12 21.10 19.32
C GLY A 36 7.28 19.86 19.60
N PRO A 37 6.41 19.93 20.63
CA PRO A 37 5.56 18.82 21.08
C PRO A 37 4.66 18.26 19.97
N ASP A 38 4.05 19.11 19.17
CA ASP A 38 3.14 18.69 18.08
C ASP A 38 3.84 17.77 17.07
N VAL A 39 5.08 18.14 16.69
CA VAL A 39 5.88 17.32 15.77
C VAL A 39 6.30 16.01 16.43
N PHE A 40 6.62 16.03 17.73
CA PHE A 40 6.94 14.83 18.49
C PHE A 40 5.74 13.87 18.49
N GLU A 41 4.56 14.34 18.83
CA GLU A 41 3.33 13.54 18.89
C GLU A 41 2.98 12.94 17.51
N ASP A 42 3.00 13.74 16.45
CA ASP A 42 2.77 13.32 15.07
C ASP A 42 3.74 12.20 14.66
N VAL A 43 5.02 12.36 14.96
CA VAL A 43 6.05 11.37 14.63
C VAL A 43 5.84 10.09 15.42
N MET A 44 5.58 10.18 16.72
CA MET A 44 5.36 9.02 17.57
C MET A 44 4.11 8.24 17.13
N MET A 45 3.01 8.92 16.79
CA MET A 45 1.82 8.28 16.25
C MET A 45 2.11 7.57 14.92
N ASN A 46 2.89 8.21 14.04
CA ASN A 46 3.31 7.56 12.80
C ASN A 46 4.16 6.31 13.04
N LEU A 47 5.09 6.32 14.01
CA LEU A 47 5.91 5.16 14.39
C LEU A 47 5.09 4.05 15.06
N ILE A 48 4.03 4.41 15.79
CA ILE A 48 3.09 3.45 16.38
C ILE A 48 2.31 2.73 15.27
N LYS A 49 1.78 3.46 14.30
CA LYS A 49 0.99 2.89 13.18
C LYS A 49 1.87 2.14 12.17
N ASN A 50 3.14 2.51 12.03
CA ASN A 50 4.06 1.96 11.04
C ASN A 50 5.33 1.39 11.68
N PRO A 51 5.25 0.28 12.44
CA PRO A 51 6.38 -0.29 13.19
C PRO A 51 7.50 -0.81 12.28
N ASN A 52 7.22 -1.06 11.00
CA ASN A 52 8.21 -1.41 9.98
C ASN A 52 9.28 -0.32 9.76
N ILE A 53 9.04 0.91 10.21
CA ILE A 53 10.05 1.99 10.22
C ILE A 53 11.13 1.70 11.27
N ASN A 54 10.74 1.15 12.42
CA ASN A 54 11.64 0.79 13.52
C ASN A 54 12.29 -0.58 13.35
N SER A 55 11.63 -1.51 12.63
CA SER A 55 12.14 -2.88 12.47
C SER A 55 11.72 -3.46 11.12
N SER A 56 12.70 -3.88 10.33
CA SER A 56 12.45 -4.56 9.05
C SER A 56 11.77 -5.93 9.20
N TRP A 57 11.73 -6.49 10.39
CA TRP A 57 11.03 -7.74 10.70
C TRP A 57 9.53 -7.55 10.88
N LEU A 58 9.09 -6.33 11.15
CA LEU A 58 7.69 -6.01 11.30
C LEU A 58 7.06 -5.61 9.97
N PHE A 59 5.81 -5.99 9.81
CA PHE A 59 5.02 -5.72 8.62
C PHE A 59 4.11 -4.52 8.83
N ARG A 60 3.29 -4.56 9.91
CA ARG A 60 2.35 -3.52 10.30
C ARG A 60 2.01 -3.59 11.79
N ALA A 61 1.22 -2.63 12.26
CA ALA A 61 0.52 -2.71 13.53
C ALA A 61 -1.00 -2.59 13.29
N ASP A 62 -1.76 -3.48 13.91
CA ASP A 62 -3.21 -3.39 13.95
C ASP A 62 -3.60 -2.70 15.27
N ILE A 63 -4.39 -1.63 15.22
CA ILE A 63 -4.85 -0.91 16.41
C ILE A 63 -6.11 -1.62 16.91
N LEU A 64 -6.04 -2.16 18.12
CA LEU A 64 -7.09 -2.96 18.75
C LEU A 64 -7.95 -2.13 19.69
N HIS A 65 -7.36 -1.09 20.29
CA HIS A 65 -8.03 -0.15 21.19
C HIS A 65 -7.40 1.24 21.03
N ASP A 66 -8.20 2.27 21.13
CA ASP A 66 -7.74 3.67 21.14
C ASP A 66 -8.77 4.52 21.89
N THR A 67 -8.30 5.34 22.82
CA THR A 67 -9.16 6.26 23.59
C THR A 67 -9.53 7.53 22.83
N ASP A 68 -9.06 7.71 21.58
CA ASP A 68 -9.48 8.82 20.72
C ASP A 68 -10.97 8.65 20.36
N PRO A 69 -11.85 9.64 20.67
CA PRO A 69 -13.28 9.55 20.35
C PRO A 69 -13.59 9.38 18.85
N ALA A 70 -12.67 9.78 17.99
CA ALA A 70 -12.82 9.63 16.54
C ALA A 70 -12.43 8.24 16.02
N TRP A 71 -11.85 7.40 16.88
CA TRP A 71 -11.46 6.05 16.49
C TRP A 71 -12.65 5.09 16.50
N SER A 72 -12.73 4.26 15.48
CA SER A 72 -13.63 3.11 15.46
C SER A 72 -12.86 1.85 15.05
N PRO A 73 -13.16 0.68 15.62
CA PRO A 73 -12.52 -0.56 15.20
C PRO A 73 -12.75 -0.81 13.71
N SER A 74 -11.72 -1.23 13.01
CA SER A 74 -11.85 -1.66 11.62
C SER A 74 -12.83 -2.84 11.57
N PRO A 75 -13.81 -2.85 10.63
CA PRO A 75 -14.68 -4.00 10.47
C PRO A 75 -13.86 -5.26 10.21
N PRO A 76 -14.28 -6.42 10.73
CA PRO A 76 -13.62 -7.68 10.42
C PRO A 76 -13.60 -7.90 8.90
N PRO A 77 -12.56 -8.56 8.36
CA PRO A 77 -12.51 -8.89 6.95
C PRO A 77 -13.77 -9.67 6.57
N PRO A 78 -14.36 -9.44 5.39
CA PRO A 78 -15.50 -10.22 4.94
C PRO A 78 -15.08 -11.70 4.94
N THR A 79 -15.86 -12.51 5.64
CA THR A 79 -15.73 -13.96 5.56
C THR A 79 -15.97 -14.37 4.11
N SER A 80 -15.02 -15.05 3.49
CA SER A 80 -15.23 -15.62 2.16
C SER A 80 -16.35 -16.67 2.28
N ASP A 81 -17.51 -16.39 1.69
CA ASP A 81 -18.61 -17.35 1.57
C ASP A 81 -18.25 -18.46 0.58
N HIS A 82 -17.26 -19.29 0.92
CA HIS A 82 -17.08 -20.58 0.30
C HIS A 82 -17.80 -21.65 1.14
N PRO A 83 -18.80 -22.38 0.58
CA PRO A 83 -19.66 -23.29 1.32
C PRO A 83 -18.97 -24.47 1.99
N ASP A 84 -17.73 -24.79 1.64
CA ASP A 84 -17.07 -26.05 2.02
C ASP A 84 -16.18 -25.99 3.28
N GLN A 85 -16.17 -24.87 4.03
CA GLN A 85 -15.43 -24.76 5.30
C GLN A 85 -16.26 -24.30 6.50
N GLN A 86 -17.56 -24.49 6.47
CA GLN A 86 -18.48 -24.18 7.59
C GLN A 86 -18.53 -25.30 8.65
N GLY A 87 -17.46 -25.74 9.17
CA GLY A 87 -17.53 -26.73 10.23
C GLY A 87 -16.31 -26.75 11.13
N ALA A 88 -16.19 -25.83 12.06
CA ALA A 88 -15.52 -25.97 13.34
C ALA A 88 -14.81 -24.73 13.90
N VAL A 89 -14.68 -23.61 13.18
CA VAL A 89 -13.85 -22.48 13.68
C VAL A 89 -14.65 -21.22 14.06
N ALA A 90 -15.83 -21.03 13.50
CA ALA A 90 -16.59 -19.78 13.68
C ALA A 90 -17.29 -19.61 15.05
N ALA A 91 -17.60 -20.70 15.76
CA ALA A 91 -18.39 -20.65 17.01
C ALA A 91 -17.57 -20.42 18.29
N VAL A 92 -16.24 -20.41 18.24
CA VAL A 92 -15.37 -20.25 19.42
C VAL A 92 -14.70 -18.87 19.48
N GLN A 93 -14.73 -18.09 18.41
CA GLN A 93 -14.02 -16.80 18.34
C GLN A 93 -14.82 -15.59 18.80
N ASP A 94 -16.15 -15.60 18.75
CA ASP A 94 -16.96 -14.39 19.00
C ASP A 94 -17.21 -14.03 20.47
N VAL A 95 -16.99 -14.94 21.42
CA VAL A 95 -17.23 -14.67 22.86
C VAL A 95 -15.94 -14.34 23.63
N ARG A 96 -14.77 -14.49 23.02
CA ARG A 96 -13.47 -14.21 23.68
C ARG A 96 -12.85 -12.86 23.30
N HIS A 97 -13.48 -12.05 22.45
CA HIS A 97 -12.85 -10.86 21.89
C HIS A 97 -12.96 -9.58 22.72
N GLU A 98 -13.87 -9.46 23.67
CA GLU A 98 -14.01 -8.22 24.47
C GLU A 98 -13.11 -8.16 25.71
N GLU A 99 -12.61 -9.27 26.23
CA GLU A 99 -11.77 -9.27 27.45
C GLU A 99 -10.25 -9.22 27.21
N GLN A 100 -9.77 -9.37 25.98
CA GLN A 100 -8.35 -9.65 25.72
C GLN A 100 -7.46 -8.44 25.38
N HIS A 101 -8.01 -7.25 25.14
CA HIS A 101 -7.22 -6.09 24.68
C HIS A 101 -7.17 -4.96 25.72
N GLN A 102 -7.17 -5.31 27.01
CA GLN A 102 -7.12 -4.28 28.05
C GLN A 102 -5.73 -3.62 28.09
N PRO A 103 -5.67 -2.27 28.09
CA PRO A 103 -4.43 -1.56 28.25
C PRO A 103 -3.73 -1.89 29.57
N ILE A 104 -2.41 -2.09 29.53
CA ILE A 104 -1.60 -2.18 30.74
C ILE A 104 -1.57 -0.79 31.40
N PRO A 105 -1.96 -0.65 32.67
CA PRO A 105 -1.97 0.64 33.34
C PRO A 105 -0.55 1.10 33.63
N VAL A 106 -0.28 2.37 33.32
CA VAL A 106 0.94 3.08 33.71
C VAL A 106 0.62 4.53 34.01
N ALA A 107 1.21 5.09 35.05
CA ALA A 107 1.09 6.49 35.42
C ALA A 107 2.41 7.01 35.98
N PHE A 108 2.70 8.27 35.71
CA PHE A 108 3.89 8.97 36.22
C PHE A 108 3.47 10.18 37.05
N GLN A 109 4.26 10.51 38.08
CA GLN A 109 3.88 11.52 39.05
C GLN A 109 3.57 12.89 38.43
N ASP A 110 4.30 13.32 37.42
CA ASP A 110 4.19 14.66 36.85
C ASP A 110 3.54 14.65 35.45
N PHE A 111 2.86 13.55 35.07
CA PHE A 111 2.25 13.41 33.77
C PHE A 111 0.77 13.02 33.86
N ARG A 112 -0.03 13.54 32.93
CA ARG A 112 -1.39 13.10 32.68
C ARG A 112 -1.39 12.23 31.42
N ASN A 113 -2.06 11.10 31.46
CA ASN A 113 -2.29 10.30 30.29
C ASN A 113 -3.31 11.00 29.37
N ASP A 114 -2.93 11.33 28.16
CA ASP A 114 -3.76 12.04 27.18
C ASP A 114 -4.44 11.07 26.23
N ARG A 115 -3.73 9.99 25.83
CA ARG A 115 -4.25 8.96 24.92
C ARG A 115 -3.64 7.60 25.21
N VAL A 116 -4.45 6.55 25.14
CA VAL A 116 -4.03 5.17 25.35
C VAL A 116 -4.48 4.33 24.16
N LEU A 117 -3.53 3.57 23.60
CA LEU A 117 -3.79 2.64 22.50
C LEU A 117 -3.31 1.24 22.89
N VAL A 118 -3.97 0.22 22.36
CA VAL A 118 -3.41 -1.14 22.28
C VAL A 118 -3.21 -1.46 20.80
N ARG A 119 -2.01 -1.86 20.45
CA ARG A 119 -1.67 -2.30 19.10
C ARG A 119 -1.17 -3.74 19.12
N ARG A 120 -1.40 -4.45 18.03
CA ARG A 120 -0.80 -5.76 17.75
C ARG A 120 0.25 -5.61 16.67
N LEU A 121 1.48 -5.89 16.99
CA LEU A 121 2.60 -5.91 16.06
C LEU A 121 2.54 -7.20 15.23
N ILE A 122 2.44 -7.08 13.92
CA ILE A 122 2.38 -8.20 12.99
C ILE A 122 3.75 -8.38 12.34
N PRO A 123 4.43 -9.53 12.53
CA PRO A 123 5.69 -9.82 11.88
C PRO A 123 5.50 -10.15 10.40
N ARG A 124 6.57 -10.05 9.60
CA ARG A 124 6.54 -10.40 8.16
C ARG A 124 6.33 -11.88 7.91
N ASN A 125 6.72 -12.71 8.84
CA ASN A 125 6.58 -14.17 8.76
C ASN A 125 5.83 -14.68 9.98
N THR A 126 4.51 -14.69 9.91
CA THR A 126 3.61 -15.15 10.98
C THR A 126 3.64 -16.66 11.24
N ARG A 127 4.31 -17.44 10.39
CA ARG A 127 4.53 -18.88 10.63
C ARG A 127 5.73 -19.16 11.54
N ARG A 128 6.66 -18.22 11.60
CA ARG A 128 7.89 -18.35 12.36
C ARG A 128 7.87 -17.48 13.62
N ASP A 129 7.24 -16.33 13.52
CA ASP A 129 7.34 -15.26 14.51
C ASP A 129 5.93 -14.90 15.00
N ASP A 130 5.72 -14.93 16.30
CA ASP A 130 4.41 -14.62 16.90
C ASP A 130 4.13 -13.12 16.91
N PRO A 131 2.88 -12.70 16.71
CA PRO A 131 2.43 -11.33 16.95
C PRO A 131 2.59 -10.94 18.42
N LEU A 132 2.83 -9.65 18.67
CA LEU A 132 2.96 -9.11 20.04
C LEU A 132 1.97 -7.96 20.26
N GLU A 133 1.16 -8.05 21.30
CA GLU A 133 0.35 -6.92 21.74
C GLU A 133 1.17 -5.95 22.60
N GLN A 134 0.87 -4.68 22.46
CA GLN A 134 1.59 -3.63 23.15
C GLN A 134 0.68 -2.45 23.46
N THR A 135 0.65 -2.04 24.73
CA THR A 135 0.02 -0.78 25.14
C THR A 135 0.94 0.38 24.82
N CYS A 136 0.40 1.42 24.20
CA CYS A 136 1.09 2.68 23.91
C CYS A 136 0.35 3.81 24.62
N VAL A 137 1.06 4.59 25.44
CA VAL A 137 0.48 5.69 26.21
C VAL A 137 1.15 6.99 25.81
N PHE A 138 0.35 7.97 25.41
CA PHE A 138 0.76 9.37 25.28
C PHE A 138 0.43 10.08 26.58
N ALA A 139 1.38 10.79 27.14
CA ALA A 139 1.21 11.57 28.35
C ALA A 139 1.94 12.92 28.23
N SER A 140 1.37 13.94 28.85
CA SER A 140 1.97 15.26 28.90
C SER A 140 2.03 15.81 30.33
N SER A 141 3.04 16.64 30.61
CA SER A 141 3.06 17.42 31.83
C SER A 141 2.75 18.88 31.52
N SER A 142 1.76 19.44 32.24
CA SER A 142 1.54 20.87 32.25
C SER A 142 2.47 21.54 33.27
N PRO A 143 2.96 22.76 32.98
CA PRO A 143 3.67 23.54 33.99
C PRO A 143 2.78 23.71 35.23
N GLY A 144 3.36 23.49 36.42
CA GLY A 144 2.68 23.77 37.67
C GLY A 144 2.16 25.22 37.71
N LYS A 145 1.02 25.45 38.37
CA LYS A 145 0.39 26.78 38.47
C LYS A 145 1.29 27.86 39.10
N ASP A 146 2.38 27.45 39.76
CA ASP A 146 3.32 28.30 40.48
C ASP A 146 4.69 28.44 39.77
N ALA A 147 4.85 27.87 38.57
CA ALA A 147 6.10 28.02 37.83
C ALA A 147 6.12 29.36 37.07
N ASP A 148 7.19 30.15 37.24
CA ASP A 148 7.45 31.34 36.41
C ASP A 148 7.28 30.95 34.94
N ALA A 149 6.35 31.59 34.24
CA ALA A 149 5.97 31.28 32.86
C ALA A 149 7.16 31.29 31.88
N ALA A 150 8.27 31.93 32.25
CA ALA A 150 9.50 32.00 31.45
C ALA A 150 10.42 30.75 31.60
N ALA A 151 10.22 29.90 32.61
CA ALA A 151 11.09 28.75 32.90
C ALA A 151 10.44 27.38 32.68
N SER A 152 9.19 27.35 32.24
CA SER A 152 8.37 26.14 32.18
C SER A 152 8.58 25.39 30.85
N LYS A 153 9.29 24.26 30.93
CA LYS A 153 9.41 23.31 29.81
C LYS A 153 8.16 22.44 29.69
N THR A 154 7.62 22.34 28.49
CA THR A 154 6.61 21.35 28.17
C THR A 154 7.26 19.98 28.05
N ARG A 155 6.69 18.96 28.70
CA ARG A 155 7.19 17.58 28.64
C ARG A 155 6.13 16.69 28.00
N SER A 156 6.50 15.95 26.96
CA SER A 156 5.67 14.98 26.26
C SER A 156 6.32 13.62 26.33
N LEU A 157 5.55 12.61 26.66
CA LEU A 157 6.03 11.26 26.92
C LEU A 157 5.23 10.24 26.10
N VAL A 158 5.92 9.29 25.48
CA VAL A 158 5.28 8.11 24.87
C VAL A 158 5.90 6.86 25.46
N VAL A 159 5.05 5.99 25.97
CA VAL A 159 5.43 4.75 26.65
C VAL A 159 4.90 3.55 25.89
N TYR A 160 5.73 2.53 25.74
CA TYR A 160 5.38 1.25 25.12
C TYR A 160 5.55 0.14 26.14
N LEU A 161 4.49 -0.60 26.42
CA LEU A 161 4.44 -1.73 27.35
C LEU A 161 4.02 -2.99 26.58
N PRO A 162 4.93 -3.93 26.30
CA PRO A 162 4.56 -5.20 25.69
C PRO A 162 3.71 -6.04 26.64
N HIS A 163 2.72 -6.74 26.11
CA HIS A 163 1.88 -7.67 26.86
C HIS A 163 2.64 -9.01 27.07
N ALA A 164 3.75 -8.93 27.78
CA ALA A 164 4.61 -10.06 28.11
C ALA A 164 5.13 -9.90 29.55
N SER A 165 4.98 -10.92 30.36
CA SER A 165 5.41 -10.93 31.76
C SER A 165 6.88 -11.25 31.95
N GLU A 166 7.50 -11.95 30.97
CA GLU A 166 8.86 -12.48 31.03
C GLU A 166 9.64 -12.20 29.76
N PRO A 167 11.01 -12.12 29.83
CA PRO A 167 11.82 -11.83 28.66
C PRO A 167 11.68 -12.87 27.52
N ASP A 168 11.40 -14.13 27.86
CA ASP A 168 11.31 -15.21 26.89
C ASP A 168 9.97 -15.22 26.16
N ALA A 169 8.94 -14.60 26.69
CA ALA A 169 7.67 -14.37 26.03
C ALA A 169 7.76 -13.26 24.94
N LEU A 170 8.85 -12.50 24.90
CA LEU A 170 9.05 -11.46 23.91
C LEU A 170 9.66 -12.03 22.63
N PRO A 171 9.06 -11.75 21.44
CA PRO A 171 9.61 -12.13 20.15
C PRO A 171 10.99 -11.47 19.92
N PHE A 172 11.83 -12.10 19.11
CA PHE A 172 13.20 -11.63 18.86
C PHE A 172 13.28 -10.23 18.22
N TYR A 173 12.21 -9.77 17.57
CA TYR A 173 12.14 -8.45 16.96
C TYR A 173 11.81 -7.31 17.95
N HIS A 174 11.46 -7.65 19.19
CA HIS A 174 11.24 -6.70 20.28
C HIS A 174 12.43 -6.70 21.24
N PRO A 175 12.87 -5.54 21.77
CA PRO A 175 13.89 -5.52 22.83
C PRO A 175 13.33 -6.25 24.07
N LYS A 176 14.17 -7.07 24.73
CA LYS A 176 13.79 -7.83 25.92
C LYS A 176 13.75 -6.90 27.16
N VAL A 177 12.73 -6.04 27.20
CA VAL A 177 12.46 -5.09 28.29
C VAL A 177 10.98 -5.03 28.61
N ARG A 178 10.62 -4.71 29.86
CA ARG A 178 9.23 -4.53 30.31
C ARG A 178 8.57 -3.29 29.71
N GLY A 179 9.38 -2.28 29.34
CA GLY A 179 8.87 -1.07 28.75
C GLY A 179 9.93 -0.22 28.07
N VAL A 180 9.48 0.56 27.10
CA VAL A 180 10.28 1.59 26.41
C VAL A 180 9.56 2.91 26.57
N ALA A 181 10.24 3.96 27.01
CA ALA A 181 9.69 5.30 27.07
C ALA A 181 10.56 6.28 26.27
N GLN A 182 9.92 7.16 25.54
CA GLN A 182 10.56 8.27 24.82
C GLN A 182 10.01 9.58 25.36
N LEU A 183 10.89 10.38 25.96
CA LEU A 183 10.58 11.66 26.56
C LEU A 183 11.07 12.78 25.66
N HIS A 184 10.21 13.77 25.43
CA HIS A 184 10.52 15.03 24.78
C HIS A 184 10.33 16.17 25.78
N GLU A 185 11.34 17.01 25.95
CA GLU A 185 11.27 18.22 26.76
C GLU A 185 11.49 19.43 25.83
N TRP A 186 10.59 20.40 25.84
CA TRP A 186 10.60 21.55 24.96
C TRP A 186 10.68 22.85 25.72
N ASP A 187 11.66 23.67 25.40
CA ASP A 187 11.79 25.04 25.87
C ASP A 187 11.30 25.99 24.77
N ALA A 188 10.07 26.48 24.94
CA ALA A 188 9.44 27.34 23.94
C ALA A 188 10.15 28.69 23.78
N ALA A 189 10.75 29.24 24.86
CA ALA A 189 11.44 30.51 24.82
C ALA A 189 12.74 30.45 24.01
N ARG A 190 13.42 29.30 24.03
CA ARG A 190 14.69 29.07 23.31
C ARG A 190 14.50 28.34 21.98
N ALA A 191 13.30 27.86 21.71
CA ALA A 191 12.98 27.00 20.57
C ALA A 191 13.92 25.78 20.44
N VAL A 192 14.26 25.16 21.57
CA VAL A 192 15.14 23.99 21.66
C VAL A 192 14.46 22.91 22.49
N GLY A 193 14.53 21.68 22.00
CA GLY A 193 14.04 20.51 22.72
C GLY A 193 15.14 19.50 23.02
N THR A 194 14.79 18.55 23.85
CA THR A 194 15.64 17.40 24.18
C THR A 194 14.82 16.12 24.08
N LEU A 195 15.38 15.13 23.43
CA LEU A 195 14.84 13.77 23.37
C LEU A 195 15.63 12.87 24.31
N SER A 196 14.95 11.98 25.01
CA SER A 196 15.61 10.90 25.74
C SER A 196 14.83 9.59 25.61
N ILE A 197 15.55 8.47 25.71
CA ILE A 197 14.98 7.13 25.68
C ILE A 197 15.30 6.40 26.96
N HIS A 198 14.30 5.73 27.51
CA HIS A 198 14.34 5.06 28.79
C HIS A 198 13.83 3.64 28.64
N TYR A 199 14.44 2.70 29.38
CA TYR A 199 13.97 1.33 29.49
C TYR A 199 13.56 0.99 30.91
N LEU A 200 12.48 0.24 31.02
CA LEU A 200 12.10 -0.51 32.20
C LEU A 200 12.61 -1.94 32.00
N PHE A 201 13.68 -2.32 32.64
CA PHE A 201 14.29 -3.64 32.48
C PHE A 201 13.54 -4.73 33.23
N PHE A 202 13.76 -5.99 32.84
CA PHE A 202 13.36 -7.15 33.65
C PHE A 202 14.33 -7.35 34.84
N ASP A 203 15.62 -7.17 34.56
CA ASP A 203 16.71 -7.19 35.55
C ASP A 203 17.61 -5.97 35.30
N ASP A 204 18.03 -5.30 36.36
CA ASP A 204 18.92 -4.12 36.27
C ASP A 204 20.26 -4.45 35.62
N ALA A 205 20.74 -5.71 35.71
CA ALA A 205 21.91 -6.19 35.00
C ALA A 205 21.79 -6.09 33.46
N ASP A 206 20.57 -6.06 32.92
CA ASP A 206 20.30 -5.93 31.48
C ASP A 206 20.75 -4.59 30.88
N PHE A 207 21.01 -3.58 31.73
CA PHE A 207 21.56 -2.30 31.30
C PHE A 207 22.88 -2.45 30.53
N ALA A 208 23.70 -3.45 30.86
CA ALA A 208 24.97 -3.73 30.22
C ALA A 208 24.85 -4.52 28.90
N VAL A 209 23.66 -4.98 28.53
CA VAL A 209 23.45 -5.77 27.32
C VAL A 209 23.57 -4.90 26.07
N GLU A 210 24.66 -5.06 25.33
CA GLU A 210 25.00 -4.24 24.15
C GLU A 210 23.89 -4.19 23.10
N LYS A 211 23.14 -5.30 22.87
CA LYS A 211 22.01 -5.36 21.94
C LYS A 211 20.89 -4.40 22.35
N LEU A 212 20.59 -4.30 23.64
CA LEU A 212 19.54 -3.39 24.16
C LEU A 212 19.98 -1.93 24.01
N VAL A 213 21.23 -1.62 24.34
CA VAL A 213 21.82 -0.28 24.19
C VAL A 213 21.82 0.16 22.73
N ARG A 214 22.24 -0.70 21.79
CA ARG A 214 22.19 -0.40 20.35
C ARG A 214 20.77 -0.18 19.86
N THR A 215 19.81 -0.97 20.34
CA THR A 215 18.39 -0.82 19.97
C THR A 215 17.83 0.51 20.47
N ALA A 216 18.14 0.91 21.71
CA ALA A 216 17.75 2.20 22.25
C ALA A 216 18.27 3.37 21.40
N ARG A 217 19.59 3.34 21.07
CA ARG A 217 20.19 4.36 20.20
C ARG A 217 19.53 4.43 18.82
N MET A 218 19.22 3.27 18.24
CA MET A 218 18.53 3.18 16.93
C MET A 218 17.12 3.79 17.01
N LEU A 219 16.32 3.44 18.02
CA LEU A 219 14.97 3.97 18.21
C LEU A 219 14.98 5.50 18.39
N LEU A 220 15.90 6.04 19.19
CA LEU A 220 16.06 7.48 19.35
C LEU A 220 16.49 8.16 18.04
N SER A 221 17.40 7.53 17.27
CA SER A 221 17.83 8.02 15.95
C SER A 221 16.69 8.12 14.96
N VAL A 222 15.80 7.12 14.95
CA VAL A 222 14.62 7.11 14.06
C VAL A 222 13.67 8.26 14.41
N LEU A 223 13.35 8.44 15.69
CA LEU A 223 12.53 9.54 16.16
C LEU A 223 13.14 10.90 15.76
N TYR A 224 14.43 11.13 16.07
CA TYR A 224 15.12 12.35 15.72
C TYR A 224 15.09 12.64 14.22
N LYS A 225 15.43 11.64 13.39
CA LYS A 225 15.45 11.75 11.92
C LYS A 225 14.08 12.15 11.36
N HIS A 226 13.01 11.52 11.84
CA HIS A 226 11.66 11.81 11.39
C HIS A 226 11.18 13.20 11.85
N GLY A 227 11.47 13.59 13.10
CA GLY A 227 11.16 14.92 13.62
C GLY A 227 11.87 16.02 12.83
N GLN A 228 13.18 15.88 12.61
CA GLN A 228 13.95 16.83 11.79
C GLN A 228 13.46 16.91 10.34
N GLY A 229 13.02 15.77 9.77
CA GLY A 229 12.42 15.72 8.45
C GLY A 229 11.16 16.57 8.37
N ARG A 230 10.28 16.48 9.38
CA ARG A 230 9.05 17.29 9.45
C ARG A 230 9.35 18.80 9.51
N VAL A 231 10.27 19.23 10.37
CA VAL A 231 10.68 20.64 10.46
C VAL A 231 11.24 21.17 9.12
N ARG A 232 11.95 20.34 8.37
CA ARG A 232 12.47 20.69 7.04
C ARG A 232 11.42 20.66 5.93
N GLY A 233 10.14 20.51 6.26
CA GLY A 233 9.03 20.52 5.31
C GLY A 233 8.86 19.20 4.55
N TYR A 234 9.39 18.10 5.04
CA TYR A 234 9.14 16.80 4.44
C TYR A 234 7.65 16.43 4.52
N THR A 235 7.01 16.34 3.38
CA THR A 235 5.65 15.83 3.24
C THR A 235 5.69 14.46 2.56
N LYS A 236 4.91 13.51 3.08
CA LYS A 236 4.76 12.19 2.47
C LYS A 236 4.08 12.35 1.11
N ARG A 237 4.80 12.06 0.02
CA ARG A 237 4.27 12.16 -1.36
C ARG A 237 3.57 10.90 -1.85
N VAL A 238 3.72 9.81 -1.10
CA VAL A 238 3.20 8.50 -1.48
C VAL A 238 1.93 8.24 -0.67
N HIS A 239 0.80 8.09 -1.38
CA HIS A 239 -0.50 7.82 -0.78
C HIS A 239 -0.89 6.37 -1.10
N HIS A 240 -0.49 5.45 -0.22
CA HIS A 240 -0.99 4.08 -0.22
C HIS A 240 -2.27 3.98 0.61
N ASP A 241 -3.02 2.90 0.41
CA ASP A 241 -4.12 2.49 1.27
C ASP A 241 -5.32 3.46 1.24
N VAL A 242 -5.50 4.13 0.10
CA VAL A 242 -6.59 5.10 -0.12
C VAL A 242 -7.89 4.38 -0.51
N VAL A 243 -7.79 3.39 -1.40
CA VAL A 243 -8.93 2.62 -1.91
C VAL A 243 -9.14 1.35 -1.10
N ILE A 244 -8.05 0.60 -0.85
CA ILE A 244 -8.08 -0.63 -0.06
C ILE A 244 -7.24 -0.43 1.20
N PRO A 245 -7.81 -0.66 2.42
CA PRO A 245 -7.09 -0.54 3.67
C PRO A 245 -5.86 -1.45 3.72
N GLN A 246 -4.77 -0.95 4.30
CA GLN A 246 -3.48 -1.64 4.38
C GLN A 246 -3.60 -3.07 4.90
N ALA A 247 -4.34 -3.28 5.97
CA ALA A 247 -4.47 -4.61 6.59
C ALA A 247 -5.09 -5.62 5.63
N ARG A 248 -6.16 -5.24 4.94
CA ARG A 248 -6.84 -6.12 3.98
C ARG A 248 -5.92 -6.51 2.83
N PHE A 249 -5.30 -5.50 2.18
CA PHE A 249 -4.34 -5.75 1.11
C PHE A 249 -3.22 -6.69 1.57
N GLN A 250 -2.62 -6.41 2.74
CA GLN A 250 -1.47 -7.18 3.22
C GLN A 250 -1.85 -8.61 3.60
N ASN A 251 -3.02 -8.85 4.17
CA ASN A 251 -3.51 -10.20 4.48
C ASN A 251 -3.68 -10.99 3.18
N ARG A 252 -4.41 -10.45 2.21
CA ARG A 252 -4.62 -11.10 0.92
C ARG A 252 -3.32 -11.37 0.19
N TYR A 253 -2.41 -10.39 0.16
CA TYR A 253 -1.10 -10.58 -0.44
C TYR A 253 -0.28 -11.68 0.24
N ALA A 254 -0.31 -11.76 1.57
CA ALA A 254 0.38 -12.82 2.31
C ALA A 254 -0.20 -14.21 2.01
N GLU A 255 -1.51 -14.34 1.90
CA GLU A 255 -2.21 -15.57 1.52
C GLU A 255 -1.80 -16.02 0.11
N LEU A 256 -1.91 -15.13 -0.89
CA LEU A 256 -1.53 -15.43 -2.27
C LEU A 256 -0.04 -15.77 -2.40
N LYS A 257 0.83 -15.01 -1.73
CA LYS A 257 2.26 -15.28 -1.69
C LYS A 257 2.56 -16.68 -1.14
N LEU A 258 1.86 -17.06 -0.08
CA LEU A 258 2.02 -18.36 0.54
C LEU A 258 1.58 -19.50 -0.38
N LYS A 259 0.46 -19.28 -1.07
CA LYS A 259 -0.15 -20.27 -1.96
C LYS A 259 0.64 -20.48 -3.24
N TYR A 260 1.15 -19.40 -3.84
CA TYR A 260 1.65 -19.42 -5.22
C TYR A 260 3.14 -19.12 -5.38
N ALA A 261 3.76 -18.27 -4.54
CA ALA A 261 5.02 -17.65 -4.89
C ALA A 261 6.16 -18.64 -5.15
N ARG A 262 6.24 -19.70 -4.35
CA ARG A 262 7.31 -20.69 -4.48
C ARG A 262 7.25 -21.39 -5.83
N ASP A 263 6.10 -21.97 -6.15
CA ASP A 263 5.91 -22.74 -7.40
C ASP A 263 6.09 -21.84 -8.62
N LEU A 264 5.53 -20.63 -8.61
CA LEU A 264 5.62 -19.69 -9.71
C LEU A 264 7.06 -19.22 -9.98
N VAL A 265 7.87 -19.03 -8.93
CA VAL A 265 9.28 -18.64 -9.08
C VAL A 265 10.13 -19.82 -9.56
N GLU A 266 9.97 -21.01 -8.95
CA GLU A 266 10.73 -22.19 -9.30
C GLU A 266 10.45 -22.68 -10.74
N ASN A 267 9.22 -22.50 -11.21
CA ASN A 267 8.73 -22.94 -12.52
C ASN A 267 8.57 -21.79 -13.54
N TRP A 268 9.27 -20.70 -13.38
CA TRP A 268 9.17 -19.55 -14.29
C TRP A 268 9.58 -19.91 -15.72
N ALA A 269 8.75 -19.59 -16.71
CA ALA A 269 8.96 -19.99 -18.11
C ALA A 269 9.57 -18.90 -18.99
N GLU A 270 9.58 -17.64 -18.54
CA GLU A 270 10.11 -16.52 -19.30
C GLU A 270 11.59 -16.26 -18.98
N THR A 271 12.23 -15.41 -19.80
CA THR A 271 13.64 -15.03 -19.62
C THR A 271 13.84 -13.89 -18.63
N THR A 272 12.75 -13.28 -18.17
CA THR A 272 12.76 -12.14 -17.23
C THR A 272 12.91 -12.60 -15.78
N ASP A 273 13.21 -11.67 -14.87
CA ASP A 273 13.36 -11.95 -13.44
C ASP A 273 12.04 -12.40 -12.81
N PRO A 274 11.92 -13.69 -12.39
CA PRO A 274 10.69 -14.20 -11.79
C PRO A 274 10.30 -13.48 -10.51
N SER A 275 11.27 -13.13 -9.67
CA SER A 275 10.99 -12.49 -8.38
C SER A 275 10.28 -11.16 -8.56
N LYS A 276 10.64 -10.39 -9.59
CA LYS A 276 9.98 -9.13 -9.87
C LYS A 276 8.54 -9.35 -10.34
N HIS A 277 8.36 -10.15 -11.39
CA HIS A 277 7.05 -10.32 -12.02
C HIS A 277 6.05 -11.08 -11.14
N VAL A 278 6.47 -12.17 -10.50
CA VAL A 278 5.60 -12.95 -9.62
C VAL A 278 5.07 -12.11 -8.46
N PHE A 279 5.95 -11.37 -7.77
CA PHE A 279 5.51 -10.56 -6.62
C PHE A 279 4.73 -9.31 -7.04
N GLU A 280 4.93 -8.81 -8.24
CA GLU A 280 4.13 -7.72 -8.82
C GLU A 280 2.70 -8.20 -9.11
N ASP A 281 2.54 -9.29 -9.85
CA ASP A 281 1.23 -9.84 -10.21
C ASP A 281 0.46 -10.35 -8.98
N LEU A 282 1.12 -10.97 -8.00
CA LEU A 282 0.52 -11.31 -6.71
C LEU A 282 0.00 -10.07 -5.95
N GLY A 283 0.75 -8.97 -6.00
CA GLY A 283 0.32 -7.71 -5.39
C GLY A 283 -0.89 -7.09 -6.10
N ILE A 284 -0.89 -7.11 -7.42
CA ILE A 284 -2.02 -6.61 -8.22
C ILE A 284 -3.26 -7.49 -8.03
N ALA A 285 -3.09 -8.81 -8.04
CA ALA A 285 -4.18 -9.75 -7.76
C ALA A 285 -4.78 -9.52 -6.36
N ALA A 286 -3.94 -9.37 -5.34
CA ALA A 286 -4.41 -9.08 -3.98
C ALA A 286 -5.25 -7.79 -3.92
N PHE A 287 -4.81 -6.75 -4.62
CA PHE A 287 -5.55 -5.49 -4.69
C PHE A 287 -6.89 -5.66 -5.41
N LEU A 288 -6.91 -6.33 -6.57
CA LEU A 288 -8.12 -6.57 -7.35
C LEU A 288 -9.15 -7.41 -6.60
N ILE A 289 -8.73 -8.48 -5.93
CA ILE A 289 -9.60 -9.34 -5.14
C ILE A 289 -10.30 -8.56 -4.04
N GLU A 290 -9.56 -7.74 -3.29
CA GLU A 290 -10.14 -6.90 -2.24
C GLU A 290 -11.05 -5.79 -2.79
N LEU A 291 -10.68 -5.22 -3.95
CA LEU A 291 -11.49 -4.23 -4.66
C LEU A 291 -12.82 -4.81 -5.11
N TRP A 292 -12.80 -5.99 -5.73
CA TRP A 292 -13.99 -6.67 -6.24
C TRP A 292 -14.87 -7.18 -5.11
N ALA A 293 -14.30 -7.62 -4.00
CA ALA A 293 -15.06 -7.97 -2.80
C ALA A 293 -15.91 -6.79 -2.27
N ASP A 294 -15.42 -5.56 -2.40
CA ASP A 294 -16.19 -4.36 -2.03
C ASP A 294 -17.19 -3.97 -3.12
N MET A 295 -16.78 -4.00 -4.39
CA MET A 295 -17.61 -3.55 -5.51
C MET A 295 -18.83 -4.44 -5.78
N TYR A 296 -18.65 -5.75 -5.63
CA TYR A 296 -19.67 -6.75 -6.00
C TYR A 296 -20.23 -7.49 -4.79
N ARG A 297 -20.17 -6.89 -3.61
CA ARG A 297 -20.74 -7.48 -2.38
C ARG A 297 -22.20 -7.82 -2.55
N GLY A 298 -22.56 -9.11 -2.44
CA GLY A 298 -23.93 -9.59 -2.61
C GLY A 298 -24.43 -9.57 -4.04
N GLN A 299 -23.55 -9.43 -5.03
CA GLN A 299 -23.85 -9.47 -6.45
C GLN A 299 -22.94 -10.47 -7.14
N GLU A 300 -23.40 -11.02 -8.27
CA GLU A 300 -22.56 -11.86 -9.12
C GLU A 300 -21.45 -11.03 -9.77
N PHE A 301 -20.22 -11.55 -9.76
CA PHE A 301 -19.10 -10.91 -10.43
C PHE A 301 -19.25 -11.01 -11.96
N PRO A 302 -19.27 -9.88 -12.70
CA PRO A 302 -19.58 -9.87 -14.12
C PRO A 302 -18.45 -10.40 -15.02
N GLY A 303 -17.31 -10.76 -14.41
CA GLY A 303 -16.11 -11.17 -15.12
C GLY A 303 -15.13 -10.02 -15.37
N PHE A 304 -13.90 -10.40 -15.73
CA PHE A 304 -12.86 -9.43 -16.08
C PHE A 304 -12.23 -9.74 -17.43
N VAL A 305 -11.60 -8.73 -18.02
CA VAL A 305 -10.70 -8.86 -19.17
C VAL A 305 -9.40 -8.12 -18.88
N ASP A 306 -8.25 -8.80 -19.08
CA ASP A 306 -6.91 -8.20 -18.99
C ASP A 306 -6.41 -7.87 -20.41
N ILE A 307 -6.41 -6.58 -20.76
CA ILE A 307 -5.98 -6.11 -22.08
C ILE A 307 -4.46 -5.87 -22.08
N GLY A 308 -3.73 -6.56 -22.96
CA GLY A 308 -2.27 -6.58 -22.95
C GLY A 308 -1.74 -7.43 -21.79
N CYS A 309 -2.29 -8.64 -21.61
CA CYS A 309 -2.05 -9.52 -20.45
C CYS A 309 -0.62 -10.08 -20.36
N GLY A 310 0.26 -9.78 -21.30
CA GLY A 310 1.67 -10.16 -21.29
C GLY A 310 1.90 -11.65 -21.05
N ASN A 311 2.56 -11.99 -19.95
CA ASN A 311 2.86 -13.39 -19.58
C ASN A 311 1.63 -14.21 -19.13
N GLY A 312 0.47 -13.57 -18.90
CA GLY A 312 -0.78 -14.21 -18.50
C GLY A 312 -0.85 -14.64 -17.03
N LEU A 313 0.18 -14.33 -16.21
CA LEU A 313 0.23 -14.76 -14.81
C LEU A 313 -0.88 -14.14 -13.97
N LEU A 314 -1.16 -12.85 -14.15
CA LEU A 314 -2.24 -12.17 -13.43
C LEU A 314 -3.59 -12.84 -13.72
N VAL A 315 -3.89 -13.12 -14.99
CA VAL A 315 -5.11 -13.84 -15.39
C VAL A 315 -5.17 -15.21 -14.72
N TYR A 316 -4.07 -15.98 -14.76
CA TYR A 316 -3.99 -17.28 -14.13
C TYR A 316 -4.29 -17.23 -12.62
N ILE A 317 -3.67 -16.32 -11.87
CA ILE A 317 -3.89 -16.20 -10.42
C ILE A 317 -5.36 -15.88 -10.13
N LEU A 318 -5.95 -14.93 -10.84
CA LEU A 318 -7.34 -14.53 -10.64
C LEU A 318 -8.33 -15.67 -10.95
N LEU A 319 -8.05 -16.48 -11.98
CA LEU A 319 -8.83 -17.68 -12.31
C LEU A 319 -8.72 -18.76 -11.23
N GLU A 320 -7.52 -18.99 -10.67
CA GLU A 320 -7.29 -19.94 -9.57
C GLU A 320 -7.96 -19.50 -8.26
N GLU A 321 -8.14 -18.19 -8.07
CA GLU A 321 -8.90 -17.60 -6.96
C GLU A 321 -10.43 -17.57 -7.20
N GLY A 322 -10.89 -18.18 -8.30
CA GLY A 322 -12.30 -18.39 -8.58
C GLY A 322 -13.00 -17.26 -9.35
N TYR A 323 -12.28 -16.22 -9.75
CA TYR A 323 -12.86 -15.15 -10.58
C TYR A 323 -12.98 -15.59 -12.04
N SER A 324 -14.11 -15.30 -12.67
CA SER A 324 -14.31 -15.55 -14.10
C SER A 324 -13.71 -14.43 -14.94
N GLY A 325 -12.96 -14.79 -15.99
CA GLY A 325 -12.36 -13.79 -16.87
C GLY A 325 -11.36 -14.40 -17.85
N TRP A 326 -10.74 -13.53 -18.62
CA TRP A 326 -9.77 -13.88 -19.65
C TRP A 326 -8.83 -12.72 -19.92
N GLY A 327 -7.81 -12.96 -20.73
CA GLY A 327 -6.90 -11.89 -21.15
C GLY A 327 -6.43 -12.12 -22.57
N PHE A 328 -5.94 -11.03 -23.20
CA PHE A 328 -5.33 -11.12 -24.52
C PHE A 328 -4.10 -10.23 -24.66
N ASP A 329 -3.22 -10.65 -25.54
CA ASP A 329 -2.05 -9.90 -25.94
C ASP A 329 -1.79 -10.11 -27.44
N ALA A 330 -1.17 -9.16 -28.09
CA ALA A 330 -0.82 -9.28 -29.51
C ALA A 330 0.16 -10.44 -29.77
N ARG A 331 0.85 -10.91 -28.74
CA ARG A 331 1.89 -11.96 -28.81
C ARG A 331 1.68 -12.98 -27.69
N ALA A 332 1.55 -14.25 -28.08
CA ALA A 332 1.59 -15.34 -27.11
C ALA A 332 2.97 -15.42 -26.46
N ARG A 333 3.01 -15.73 -25.16
CA ARG A 333 4.23 -15.92 -24.38
C ARG A 333 4.45 -17.39 -24.07
N LYS A 334 5.71 -17.77 -23.76
CA LYS A 334 6.04 -19.16 -23.39
C LYS A 334 5.27 -19.64 -22.16
N SER A 335 5.04 -18.75 -21.23
CA SER A 335 4.28 -18.97 -19.98
C SER A 335 2.82 -19.37 -20.24
N TRP A 336 2.23 -19.01 -21.37
CA TRP A 336 0.85 -19.37 -21.69
C TRP A 336 0.63 -20.89 -21.77
N ALA A 337 1.66 -21.66 -22.15
CA ALA A 337 1.60 -23.12 -22.10
C ALA A 337 1.28 -23.68 -20.69
N LYS A 338 1.56 -22.90 -19.62
CA LYS A 338 1.27 -23.26 -18.22
C LYS A 338 0.03 -22.57 -17.69
N TYR A 339 -0.19 -21.31 -18.07
CA TYR A 339 -1.19 -20.45 -17.43
C TYR A 339 -2.53 -20.43 -18.16
N ASN A 340 -2.56 -20.81 -19.45
CA ASN A 340 -3.81 -20.88 -20.18
C ASN A 340 -4.72 -21.98 -19.62
N LYS A 341 -5.99 -21.64 -19.43
CA LYS A 341 -7.05 -22.56 -19.02
C LYS A 341 -8.13 -22.55 -20.09
N VAL A 342 -8.68 -23.71 -20.38
CA VAL A 342 -9.84 -23.82 -21.27
C VAL A 342 -11.11 -23.84 -20.41
N ARG A 343 -11.98 -22.87 -20.61
CA ARG A 343 -13.29 -22.77 -19.96
C ARG A 343 -14.37 -22.55 -21.02
N ASP A 344 -15.42 -23.35 -20.98
CA ASP A 344 -16.51 -23.30 -21.98
C ASP A 344 -16.03 -23.36 -23.43
N GLY A 345 -14.97 -24.16 -23.67
CA GLY A 345 -14.38 -24.36 -24.99
C GLY A 345 -13.54 -23.17 -25.50
N LYS A 346 -13.25 -22.18 -24.64
CA LYS A 346 -12.42 -21.02 -24.98
C LYS A 346 -11.16 -20.95 -24.12
N ASP A 347 -10.08 -20.53 -24.74
CA ASP A 347 -8.82 -20.24 -24.03
C ASP A 347 -8.97 -18.98 -23.18
N SER A 348 -8.45 -19.04 -21.96
CA SER A 348 -8.40 -17.90 -21.06
C SER A 348 -7.33 -16.87 -21.45
N LEU A 349 -6.34 -17.25 -22.26
CA LEU A 349 -5.32 -16.38 -22.81
C LEU A 349 -5.39 -16.46 -24.34
N GLN A 350 -5.69 -15.32 -24.99
CA GLN A 350 -5.94 -15.28 -26.42
C GLN A 350 -4.95 -14.36 -27.12
N ARG A 351 -4.42 -14.81 -28.26
CA ARG A 351 -3.59 -13.96 -29.11
C ARG A 351 -4.49 -13.07 -29.98
N LEU A 352 -4.68 -11.82 -29.56
CA LEU A 352 -5.52 -10.85 -30.24
C LEU A 352 -4.84 -9.47 -30.23
N VAL A 353 -4.99 -8.75 -31.33
CA VAL A 353 -4.59 -7.35 -31.46
C VAL A 353 -5.81 -6.47 -31.25
N LEU A 354 -5.72 -5.50 -30.34
CA LEU A 354 -6.79 -4.52 -30.15
C LEU A 354 -6.83 -3.57 -31.35
N LEU A 355 -7.98 -3.49 -32.02
CA LEU A 355 -8.28 -2.49 -33.04
C LEU A 355 -9.69 -1.96 -32.80
N PRO A 356 -9.83 -0.91 -31.96
CA PRO A 356 -11.14 -0.33 -31.64
C PRO A 356 -11.90 0.12 -32.88
N ASP A 357 -13.22 -0.05 -32.89
CA ASP A 357 -14.08 0.39 -34.00
C ASP A 357 -13.99 1.89 -34.29
N ALA A 358 -13.63 2.69 -33.29
CA ALA A 358 -13.38 4.13 -33.42
C ALA A 358 -12.11 4.50 -34.22
N VAL A 359 -11.27 3.52 -34.56
CA VAL A 359 -10.07 3.74 -35.38
C VAL A 359 -10.47 3.76 -36.85
N SER A 360 -10.26 4.90 -37.49
CA SER A 360 -10.52 5.04 -38.93
C SER A 360 -9.67 4.09 -39.75
N ARG A 361 -10.29 3.30 -40.61
CA ARG A 361 -9.59 2.48 -41.60
C ARG A 361 -9.19 3.36 -42.78
N PRO A 362 -7.91 3.33 -43.22
CA PRO A 362 -7.53 4.10 -44.39
C PRO A 362 -8.26 3.60 -45.64
N SER A 363 -8.97 4.48 -46.30
CA SER A 363 -9.51 4.23 -47.64
C SER A 363 -8.36 4.38 -48.66
N HIS A 364 -7.79 3.27 -49.12
CA HIS A 364 -6.84 3.33 -50.20
C HIS A 364 -7.57 3.50 -51.53
N GLU A 365 -7.20 4.57 -52.26
CA GLU A 365 -7.69 4.82 -53.62
C GLU A 365 -7.34 3.68 -54.60
N ASP A 366 -6.33 2.86 -54.26
CA ASP A 366 -5.84 1.74 -55.08
C ASP A 366 -6.45 0.36 -54.72
N GLY A 367 -7.46 0.26 -53.86
CA GLY A 367 -8.21 -0.99 -53.60
C GLY A 367 -7.41 -2.12 -52.93
N ARG A 368 -6.17 -1.87 -52.48
CA ARG A 368 -5.38 -2.83 -51.71
C ARG A 368 -5.46 -2.52 -50.23
N GLU A 369 -6.52 -2.99 -49.58
CA GLU A 369 -6.53 -3.05 -48.11
C GLU A 369 -5.35 -3.95 -47.67
N PRO A 370 -4.55 -3.52 -46.70
CA PRO A 370 -3.62 -4.44 -46.07
C PRO A 370 -4.42 -5.60 -45.49
N ALA A 371 -4.16 -6.81 -45.99
CA ALA A 371 -4.86 -8.00 -45.54
C ALA A 371 -4.66 -8.16 -44.01
N LEU A 372 -5.68 -7.83 -43.26
CA LEU A 372 -5.76 -8.06 -41.82
C LEU A 372 -6.37 -9.42 -41.58
N ASP A 373 -5.74 -10.23 -40.77
CA ASP A 373 -6.39 -11.44 -40.26
C ASP A 373 -7.41 -11.04 -39.17
N LEU A 374 -8.66 -10.91 -39.58
CA LEU A 374 -9.75 -10.50 -38.71
C LEU A 374 -9.97 -11.47 -37.52
N SER A 375 -9.52 -12.72 -37.65
CA SER A 375 -9.59 -13.69 -36.56
C SER A 375 -8.66 -13.35 -35.38
N GLN A 376 -7.66 -12.51 -35.60
CA GLN A 376 -6.71 -12.05 -34.60
C GLN A 376 -7.00 -10.63 -34.08
N ILE A 377 -8.17 -10.09 -34.39
CA ILE A 377 -8.52 -8.72 -34.01
C ILE A 377 -9.65 -8.73 -32.97
N HIS A 378 -9.47 -7.93 -31.93
CA HIS A 378 -10.52 -7.57 -30.98
C HIS A 378 -10.89 -6.10 -31.16
N ASN A 379 -12.16 -5.81 -31.36
CA ASN A 379 -12.63 -4.44 -31.61
C ASN A 379 -12.79 -3.56 -30.35
N GLY A 380 -12.48 -4.10 -29.18
CA GLY A 380 -12.59 -3.37 -27.91
C GLY A 380 -13.99 -3.32 -27.30
N ALA A 381 -14.97 -3.95 -27.91
CA ALA A 381 -16.31 -4.06 -27.35
C ALA A 381 -16.37 -5.23 -26.34
N PHE A 382 -16.70 -4.93 -25.10
CA PHE A 382 -16.85 -5.92 -24.02
C PHE A 382 -18.31 -5.96 -23.53
N PRO A 383 -18.76 -7.09 -22.98
CA PRO A 383 -20.06 -7.14 -22.30
C PRO A 383 -20.16 -6.06 -21.22
N LYS A 384 -21.32 -5.42 -21.12
CA LYS A 384 -21.57 -4.36 -20.14
C LYS A 384 -21.24 -4.85 -18.72
N GLY A 385 -20.47 -4.07 -17.99
CA GLY A 385 -20.08 -4.37 -16.62
C GLY A 385 -18.81 -5.22 -16.48
N THR A 386 -18.25 -5.80 -17.55
CA THR A 386 -16.97 -6.52 -17.51
C THR A 386 -15.89 -5.61 -16.93
N PHE A 387 -15.15 -6.07 -15.90
CA PHE A 387 -14.08 -5.27 -15.32
C PHE A 387 -12.85 -5.29 -16.22
N ILE A 388 -12.44 -4.13 -16.75
CA ILE A 388 -11.28 -4.03 -17.64
C ILE A 388 -10.02 -3.79 -16.82
N VAL A 389 -9.05 -4.68 -16.98
CA VAL A 389 -7.70 -4.57 -16.40
C VAL A 389 -6.72 -4.17 -17.50
N SER A 390 -5.87 -3.19 -17.22
CA SER A 390 -4.80 -2.73 -18.10
C SER A 390 -3.51 -2.58 -17.27
N ASN A 391 -2.84 -3.73 -17.06
CA ASN A 391 -1.65 -3.80 -16.24
C ASN A 391 -0.39 -3.62 -17.10
N HIS A 392 0.23 -2.43 -17.04
CA HIS A 392 1.43 -2.09 -17.83
C HIS A 392 1.26 -2.34 -19.34
N ALA A 393 0.06 -2.04 -19.85
CA ALA A 393 -0.33 -2.38 -21.22
C ALA A 393 0.14 -1.37 -22.28
N ASP A 394 1.23 -0.65 -22.02
CA ASP A 394 1.94 0.25 -22.95
C ASP A 394 0.98 1.16 -23.77
N GLU A 395 0.86 0.90 -25.10
CA GLU A 395 0.03 1.68 -26.01
C GLU A 395 -1.48 1.54 -25.76
N LEU A 396 -1.91 0.51 -25.03
CA LEU A 396 -3.33 0.32 -24.71
C LEU A 396 -3.77 1.15 -23.50
N THR A 397 -2.83 1.69 -22.72
CA THR A 397 -3.16 2.50 -21.54
C THR A 397 -4.10 3.68 -21.84
N PRO A 398 -3.87 4.55 -22.85
CA PRO A 398 -4.79 5.64 -23.13
C PRO A 398 -6.15 5.20 -23.71
N TRP A 399 -6.23 3.99 -24.28
CA TRP A 399 -7.47 3.41 -24.76
C TRP A 399 -8.35 2.86 -23.65
N THR A 400 -7.78 2.45 -22.53
CA THR A 400 -8.51 1.80 -21.42
C THR A 400 -9.77 2.57 -20.97
N PRO A 401 -9.71 3.86 -20.63
CA PRO A 401 -10.88 4.60 -20.16
C PRO A 401 -11.91 4.83 -21.28
N ILE A 402 -11.49 4.84 -22.55
CA ILE A 402 -12.35 4.99 -23.72
C ILE A 402 -13.17 3.71 -23.93
N LEU A 403 -12.50 2.55 -23.98
CA LEU A 403 -13.14 1.24 -24.10
C LEU A 403 -14.09 0.96 -22.94
N ALA A 404 -13.67 1.32 -21.74
CA ALA A 404 -14.48 1.23 -20.54
C ALA A 404 -15.76 2.09 -20.63
N ALA A 405 -15.65 3.31 -21.17
CA ALA A 405 -16.80 4.18 -21.39
C ALA A 405 -17.76 3.60 -22.42
N GLN A 406 -17.25 3.10 -23.56
CA GLN A 406 -18.06 2.49 -24.62
C GLN A 406 -18.79 1.23 -24.15
N SER A 407 -18.13 0.41 -23.33
CA SER A 407 -18.70 -0.84 -22.80
C SER A 407 -19.54 -0.65 -21.53
N GLY A 408 -19.62 0.56 -20.97
CA GLY A 408 -20.26 0.79 -19.67
C GLY A 408 -19.63 -0.05 -18.55
N SER A 409 -18.31 -0.22 -18.58
CA SER A 409 -17.54 -1.16 -17.77
C SER A 409 -16.55 -0.46 -16.86
N PRO A 410 -16.42 -0.82 -15.57
CA PRO A 410 -15.39 -0.27 -14.70
C PRO A 410 -14.01 -0.75 -15.14
N PHE A 411 -12.97 -0.02 -14.73
CA PHE A 411 -11.60 -0.38 -15.10
C PHE A 411 -10.57 -0.07 -14.00
N ILE A 412 -9.41 -0.72 -14.15
CA ILE A 412 -8.15 -0.32 -13.56
C ILE A 412 -7.10 -0.20 -14.66
N MET A 413 -6.26 0.83 -14.59
CA MET A 413 -5.07 0.92 -15.42
C MET A 413 -3.84 1.28 -14.57
N ILE A 414 -2.71 0.66 -14.88
CA ILE A 414 -1.40 0.91 -14.25
C ILE A 414 -0.44 1.38 -15.34
N PRO A 415 -0.35 2.71 -15.59
CA PRO A 415 0.48 3.24 -16.65
C PRO A 415 1.97 2.93 -16.46
N CYS A 416 2.68 2.60 -17.52
CA CYS A 416 4.13 2.37 -17.49
C CYS A 416 4.88 3.19 -18.52
N CYS A 417 4.48 3.13 -19.78
CA CYS A 417 5.13 3.79 -20.91
C CYS A 417 4.17 4.79 -21.56
N SER A 418 4.73 5.92 -22.02
CA SER A 418 3.93 7.00 -22.60
C SER A 418 3.77 6.79 -24.09
N HIS A 419 2.53 6.48 -24.51
CA HIS A 419 2.11 6.38 -25.91
C HIS A 419 0.88 7.25 -26.13
N ASN A 420 0.71 7.79 -27.34
CA ASN A 420 -0.51 8.48 -27.74
C ASN A 420 -1.57 7.48 -28.23
N LEU A 421 -2.77 7.97 -28.58
CA LEU A 421 -3.85 7.15 -29.14
C LEU A 421 -3.52 6.51 -30.50
N GLY A 422 -2.53 7.02 -31.22
CA GLY A 422 -1.99 6.41 -32.43
C GLY A 422 -0.98 5.29 -32.19
N GLY A 423 -0.68 4.94 -30.92
CA GLY A 423 0.28 3.90 -30.55
C GLY A 423 1.76 4.33 -30.63
N HIS A 424 2.05 5.60 -30.88
CA HIS A 424 3.41 6.11 -30.97
C HIS A 424 3.92 6.59 -29.61
N LYS A 425 5.24 6.50 -29.39
CA LYS A 425 5.87 7.10 -28.19
C LYS A 425 5.53 8.58 -28.13
N TYR A 426 5.07 9.02 -26.97
CA TYR A 426 4.56 10.35 -26.77
C TYR A 426 5.06 10.95 -25.45
N ARG A 427 5.43 12.21 -25.47
CA ARG A 427 5.75 12.94 -24.24
C ARG A 427 4.49 13.68 -23.79
N ALA A 428 3.84 13.14 -22.77
CA ALA A 428 2.66 13.76 -22.18
C ALA A 428 2.98 15.17 -21.63
N PRO A 429 2.01 16.10 -21.68
CA PRO A 429 2.18 17.46 -21.14
C PRO A 429 2.40 17.44 -19.63
N PRO A 430 2.99 18.50 -19.05
CA PRO A 430 3.18 18.63 -17.60
C PRO A 430 1.88 18.44 -16.83
N PRO A 431 1.95 17.93 -15.57
CA PRO A 431 0.78 17.78 -14.73
C PRO A 431 0.06 19.11 -14.51
N ARG A 432 -1.27 19.10 -14.40
CA ARG A 432 -2.09 20.27 -14.03
C ARG A 432 -1.71 20.82 -12.66
N ASP A 433 -1.47 19.93 -11.73
CA ASP A 433 -1.00 20.27 -10.39
C ASP A 433 0.50 20.61 -10.43
N LYS A 434 0.80 21.91 -10.35
CA LYS A 434 2.17 22.44 -10.38
C LYS A 434 3.02 22.04 -9.16
N THR A 435 2.42 21.50 -8.11
CA THR A 435 3.14 20.97 -6.95
C THR A 435 3.74 19.59 -7.21
N LYS A 436 3.21 18.87 -8.21
CA LYS A 436 3.74 17.58 -8.64
C LYS A 436 5.01 17.75 -9.48
N SER A 437 5.94 16.82 -9.32
CA SER A 437 7.15 16.78 -10.15
C SER A 437 6.78 16.61 -11.64
N PRO A 438 7.39 17.38 -12.57
CA PRO A 438 7.17 17.21 -14.00
C PRO A 438 7.94 16.01 -14.59
N SER A 439 8.09 14.93 -13.82
CA SER A 439 8.70 13.69 -14.31
C SER A 439 7.85 13.09 -15.45
N THR A 440 8.49 12.36 -16.35
CA THR A 440 7.80 11.68 -17.47
C THR A 440 6.64 10.81 -16.98
N TYR A 441 6.82 10.13 -15.85
CA TYR A 441 5.77 9.30 -15.26
C TYR A 441 4.60 10.12 -14.70
N SER A 442 4.89 11.19 -13.96
CA SER A 442 3.84 12.08 -13.43
C SER A 442 3.03 12.74 -14.55
N CYS A 443 3.71 13.13 -15.65
CA CYS A 443 3.04 13.65 -16.85
C CYS A 443 2.10 12.62 -17.48
N LEU A 444 2.56 11.37 -17.61
CA LEU A 444 1.75 10.26 -18.15
C LEU A 444 0.51 9.99 -17.29
N VAL A 445 0.67 9.89 -15.97
CA VAL A 445 -0.44 9.62 -15.04
C VAL A 445 -1.49 10.74 -15.12
N ASP A 446 -1.08 12.03 -15.08
CA ASP A 446 -2.03 13.14 -15.19
C ASP A 446 -2.72 13.18 -16.57
N TRP A 447 -1.99 12.88 -17.64
CA TRP A 447 -2.55 12.85 -19.00
C TRP A 447 -3.58 11.73 -19.18
N ALA A 448 -3.28 10.52 -18.69
CA ALA A 448 -4.22 9.40 -18.70
C ALA A 448 -5.46 9.69 -17.83
N ALA A 449 -5.28 10.38 -16.68
CA ALA A 449 -6.39 10.84 -15.84
C ALA A 449 -7.32 11.79 -16.60
N ARG A 450 -6.77 12.74 -17.35
CA ARG A 450 -7.57 13.68 -18.17
C ARG A 450 -8.42 12.96 -19.23
N ILE A 451 -7.84 11.94 -19.90
CA ILE A 451 -8.61 11.13 -20.85
C ILE A 451 -9.78 10.45 -20.15
N ALA A 452 -9.54 9.86 -18.97
CA ALA A 452 -10.57 9.20 -18.21
C ALA A 452 -11.66 10.17 -17.72
N GLU A 453 -11.28 11.35 -17.23
CA GLU A 453 -12.22 12.40 -16.81
C GLU A 453 -13.08 12.88 -17.99
N ASP A 454 -12.49 13.08 -19.16
CA ASP A 454 -13.23 13.48 -20.37
C ASP A 454 -14.16 12.37 -20.88
N CYS A 455 -13.82 11.10 -20.62
CA CYS A 455 -14.70 9.96 -20.81
C CYS A 455 -15.82 9.85 -19.76
N GLY A 456 -15.92 10.81 -18.83
CA GLY A 456 -16.96 10.85 -17.80
C GLY A 456 -16.68 9.99 -16.57
N TRP A 457 -15.42 9.65 -16.30
CA TRP A 457 -15.04 8.88 -15.11
C TRP A 457 -14.67 9.79 -13.93
N VAL A 458 -15.06 9.38 -12.72
CA VAL A 458 -14.43 9.84 -11.48
C VAL A 458 -13.17 9.02 -11.28
N VAL A 459 -12.01 9.63 -11.50
CA VAL A 459 -10.72 8.92 -11.40
C VAL A 459 -10.28 8.84 -9.94
N GLU A 460 -10.17 7.62 -9.44
CA GLU A 460 -9.56 7.32 -8.14
C GLU A 460 -8.12 6.86 -8.39
N THR A 461 -7.20 7.22 -7.49
CA THR A 461 -5.78 6.82 -7.61
C THR A 461 -5.30 6.13 -6.35
N GLU A 462 -4.57 5.04 -6.52
CA GLU A 462 -3.90 4.28 -5.46
C GLU A 462 -2.45 4.04 -5.86
N MET A 463 -1.52 4.29 -4.96
CA MET A 463 -0.14 3.84 -5.16
C MET A 463 -0.01 2.42 -4.64
N LEU A 464 0.03 1.45 -5.53
CA LEU A 464 0.11 0.04 -5.18
C LEU A 464 1.41 -0.30 -4.46
N ARG A 465 1.34 -1.29 -3.56
CA ARG A 465 2.50 -1.84 -2.84
C ARG A 465 3.13 -3.00 -3.62
N ILE A 466 3.61 -2.69 -4.81
CA ILE A 466 4.26 -3.64 -5.74
C ILE A 466 5.73 -3.28 -5.95
N PRO A 467 6.59 -4.22 -6.42
CA PRO A 467 8.02 -3.97 -6.67
C PRO A 467 8.32 -2.88 -7.69
N SER A 468 7.38 -2.60 -8.61
CA SER A 468 7.55 -1.58 -9.64
C SER A 468 7.56 -0.16 -9.05
N THR A 469 8.41 0.72 -9.59
CA THR A 469 8.37 2.16 -9.32
C THR A 469 7.25 2.88 -10.07
N ARG A 470 6.65 2.21 -11.06
CA ARG A 470 5.48 2.68 -11.83
C ARG A 470 4.24 1.98 -11.30
N ASN A 471 3.85 2.36 -10.10
CA ASN A 471 2.87 1.66 -9.28
C ASN A 471 1.58 2.44 -9.02
N THR A 472 1.32 3.51 -9.76
CA THR A 472 0.07 4.26 -9.65
C THR A 472 -1.03 3.51 -10.39
N ALA A 473 -1.97 2.93 -9.66
CA ALA A 473 -3.22 2.43 -10.21
C ALA A 473 -4.22 3.58 -10.33
N MET A 474 -4.93 3.61 -11.43
CA MET A 474 -6.00 4.54 -11.72
C MET A 474 -7.28 3.74 -11.97
N LEU A 475 -8.35 4.08 -11.24
CA LEU A 475 -9.60 3.35 -11.26
C LEU A 475 -10.73 4.25 -11.76
N GLY A 476 -11.59 3.68 -12.61
CA GLY A 476 -12.87 4.25 -13.01
C GLY A 476 -13.99 3.31 -12.59
N ARG A 477 -14.59 3.60 -11.42
CA ARG A 477 -15.71 2.82 -10.87
C ARG A 477 -17.02 3.58 -10.88
N ARG A 478 -16.94 4.89 -10.90
CA ARG A 478 -18.09 5.81 -10.87
C ARG A 478 -18.00 6.77 -12.04
N ARG A 479 -19.15 7.15 -12.54
CA ARG A 479 -19.26 8.08 -13.66
C ARG A 479 -19.82 9.43 -13.19
N THR A 480 -19.42 10.48 -13.89
CA THR A 480 -19.96 11.84 -13.76
C THR A 480 -21.01 12.13 -14.82
N ARG A 481 -21.00 11.34 -15.91
CA ARG A 481 -21.92 11.45 -17.06
C ARG A 481 -22.23 10.06 -17.59
N ASP A 482 -23.41 9.86 -18.18
CA ASP A 482 -23.76 8.60 -18.81
C ASP A 482 -22.92 8.32 -20.06
N ALA A 483 -22.76 7.04 -20.41
CA ALA A 483 -21.91 6.64 -21.52
C ALA A 483 -22.34 7.27 -22.85
N GLU A 484 -23.64 7.41 -23.03
CA GLU A 484 -24.29 7.96 -24.22
C GLU A 484 -24.06 9.48 -24.37
N GLU A 485 -23.78 10.18 -23.28
CA GLU A 485 -23.46 11.61 -23.25
C GLU A 485 -22.00 11.91 -23.59
N VAL A 486 -21.16 10.88 -23.61
CA VAL A 486 -19.73 11.03 -23.92
C VAL A 486 -19.49 10.94 -25.41
N GLY A 487 -19.24 12.06 -26.05
CA GLY A 487 -18.81 12.10 -27.44
C GLY A 487 -17.39 11.56 -27.62
N ILE A 488 -17.24 10.25 -27.81
CA ILE A 488 -15.92 9.59 -27.95
C ILE A 488 -15.09 10.21 -29.06
N ASP A 489 -15.67 10.55 -30.20
CA ASP A 489 -14.94 11.21 -31.31
C ASP A 489 -14.34 12.55 -30.88
N GLY A 490 -15.05 13.31 -30.06
CA GLY A 490 -14.55 14.55 -29.48
C GLY A 490 -13.37 14.31 -28.54
N VAL A 491 -13.42 13.26 -27.72
CA VAL A 491 -12.31 12.85 -26.86
C VAL A 491 -11.10 12.44 -27.70
N LEU A 492 -11.29 11.57 -28.70
CA LEU A 492 -10.22 11.16 -29.61
C LEU A 492 -9.56 12.35 -30.28
N ALA A 493 -10.35 13.26 -30.85
CA ALA A 493 -9.84 14.47 -31.52
C ALA A 493 -9.04 15.37 -30.56
N LYS A 494 -9.53 15.58 -29.33
CA LYS A 494 -8.86 16.38 -28.29
C LYS A 494 -7.47 15.84 -27.94
N TYR A 495 -7.28 14.53 -27.96
CA TYR A 495 -6.03 13.89 -27.57
C TYR A 495 -5.15 13.47 -28.76
N GLY A 496 -5.35 14.07 -29.93
CA GLY A 496 -4.48 13.95 -31.10
C GLY A 496 -4.93 12.92 -32.15
N GLY A 497 -6.10 12.32 -31.95
CA GLY A 497 -6.67 11.36 -32.91
C GLY A 497 -5.99 10.00 -32.90
N THR A 498 -6.44 9.13 -33.79
CA THR A 498 -6.01 7.72 -33.89
C THR A 498 -5.05 7.46 -35.05
N GLY A 499 -4.53 8.51 -35.68
CA GLY A 499 -3.65 8.39 -36.85
C GLY A 499 -2.44 7.50 -36.58
N GLY A 500 -2.21 6.52 -37.46
CA GLY A 500 -1.11 5.54 -37.34
C GLY A 500 -1.41 4.31 -36.51
N TYR A 501 -2.55 4.28 -35.77
CA TYR A 501 -2.89 3.12 -34.94
C TYR A 501 -3.25 1.90 -35.79
N PHE A 502 -3.99 2.09 -36.89
CA PHE A 502 -4.33 1.02 -37.81
C PHE A 502 -3.08 0.32 -38.38
N GLU A 503 -2.11 1.08 -38.85
CA GLU A 503 -0.85 0.56 -39.41
C GLU A 503 -0.02 -0.17 -38.33
N SER A 504 -0.04 0.34 -37.11
CA SER A 504 0.63 -0.29 -35.98
C SER A 504 -0.02 -1.63 -35.62
N ALA A 505 -1.34 -1.68 -35.53
CA ALA A 505 -2.11 -2.91 -35.32
C ALA A 505 -1.91 -3.93 -36.45
N ALA A 506 -1.96 -3.49 -37.71
CA ALA A 506 -1.72 -4.34 -38.87
C ALA A 506 -0.32 -4.97 -38.93
N LYS A 507 0.70 -4.28 -38.41
CA LYS A 507 2.05 -4.86 -38.27
C LYS A 507 2.07 -5.96 -37.22
N LEU A 508 1.34 -5.83 -36.13
CA LEU A 508 1.29 -6.83 -35.05
C LEU A 508 0.61 -8.13 -35.48
N THR A 509 -0.40 -8.07 -36.36
CA THR A 509 -1.05 -9.28 -36.90
C THR A 509 -0.14 -10.08 -37.85
N ARG A 510 0.87 -9.46 -38.46
CA ARG A 510 1.81 -10.10 -39.43
C ARG A 510 3.06 -10.69 -38.80
N THR A 511 3.39 -10.34 -37.57
CA THR A 511 4.67 -10.74 -36.95
C THR A 511 4.51 -12.06 -36.18
N GLU A 512 4.97 -13.18 -36.75
CA GLU A 512 4.99 -14.49 -36.11
C GLU A 512 6.15 -14.68 -35.08
N LYS A 513 7.15 -13.81 -35.08
CA LYS A 513 8.34 -14.00 -34.22
C LYS A 513 8.26 -13.10 -32.99
N GLY A 514 8.13 -13.76 -31.81
CA GLY A 514 8.43 -13.13 -30.54
C GLY A 514 9.90 -12.75 -30.43
N HIS A 515 10.18 -11.65 -29.76
CA HIS A 515 11.53 -11.31 -29.31
C HIS A 515 11.90 -12.09 -28.07
#